data_1b3d71c7caa616f992e80fabdc47aeac
#
_entry.id   1b3d71c7caa616f992e80fabdc47aeac
#
_cell.length_a   1.000
_cell.length_b   1.000
_cell.length_c   1.000
_cell.angle_alpha   90.00
_cell.angle_beta   90.00
_cell.angle_gamma   90.00
#
_symmetry.space_group_name_H-M   'P 1'
#
loop_
_entity.id
_entity.type
_entity.pdbx_description
1 polymer ?
#
loop_
_entity_poly.entity_id
_entity_poly.type
_entity_poly.pdbx_seq_one_letter_code
_entity_poly.pdbx_strand_id
1 'polypeptide(L)'
;MSPGTWVLPAHPAFDEGLARAAALVAKGDGSWTLVDAAPRDAGADTFRSAFEAARLEEWNEFTADCGKFEQEIAKEISREKFTFAELEEEEQSLERLRRWYRELKSRDVLHLPQAADASEHLARCAEALEGYASLVYEATLPQ
;
A
#
# COMPACT_ATOMS: atom_id res chain seq x y z
N MET A 1 -17.39 -25.91 -3.73
CA MET A 1 -16.37 -24.85 -3.82
C MET A 1 -16.35 -24.33 -5.26
N SER A 2 -16.65 -23.07 -5.45
CA SER A 2 -16.59 -22.49 -6.79
C SER A 2 -15.14 -22.35 -7.21
N PRO A 3 -14.75 -22.87 -8.37
CA PRO A 3 -13.43 -22.62 -8.90
C PRO A 3 -13.28 -21.12 -9.17
N GLY A 4 -12.20 -20.51 -8.69
CA GLY A 4 -11.87 -19.13 -8.97
C GLY A 4 -10.99 -19.07 -10.21
N THR A 5 -11.33 -18.21 -11.15
CA THR A 5 -10.47 -17.87 -12.27
C THR A 5 -10.00 -16.43 -12.11
N TRP A 6 -8.69 -16.25 -12.15
CA TRP A 6 -8.05 -14.96 -11.95
C TRP A 6 -7.19 -14.62 -13.17
N VAL A 7 -7.11 -13.36 -13.49
CA VAL A 7 -6.32 -12.87 -14.62
C VAL A 7 -5.33 -11.84 -14.11
N LEU A 8 -4.06 -12.02 -14.46
CA LEU A 8 -2.98 -11.10 -14.14
C LEU A 8 -2.18 -10.80 -15.41
N PRO A 9 -1.58 -9.62 -15.52
CA PRO A 9 -0.57 -9.39 -16.57
C PRO A 9 0.56 -10.40 -16.45
N ALA A 10 1.05 -10.89 -17.59
CA ALA A 10 2.23 -11.76 -17.61
C ALA A 10 3.47 -10.90 -17.34
N HIS A 11 3.89 -10.86 -16.09
CA HIS A 11 5.02 -10.04 -15.66
C HIS A 11 5.76 -10.73 -14.50
N PRO A 12 7.12 -10.71 -14.49
CA PRO A 12 7.91 -11.36 -13.44
C PRO A 12 7.61 -10.88 -12.02
N ALA A 13 7.08 -9.66 -11.85
CA ALA A 13 6.70 -9.12 -10.55
C ALA A 13 5.67 -9.98 -9.80
N PHE A 14 4.89 -10.81 -10.51
CA PHE A 14 3.87 -11.67 -9.91
C PHE A 14 4.32 -13.10 -9.68
N ASP A 15 5.49 -13.49 -10.16
CA ASP A 15 5.94 -14.88 -10.12
C ASP A 15 6.04 -15.44 -8.69
N GLU A 16 6.62 -14.67 -7.78
CA GLU A 16 6.78 -15.08 -6.38
C GLU A 16 5.43 -15.21 -5.67
N GLY A 17 4.51 -14.25 -5.90
CA GLY A 17 3.15 -14.29 -5.34
C GLY A 17 2.35 -15.47 -5.88
N LEU A 18 2.48 -15.78 -7.17
CA LEU A 18 1.83 -16.93 -7.80
C LEU A 18 2.36 -18.24 -7.22
N ALA A 19 3.67 -18.34 -6.99
CA ALA A 19 4.28 -19.53 -6.37
C ALA A 19 3.77 -19.73 -4.95
N ARG A 20 3.63 -18.66 -4.17
CA ARG A 20 3.07 -18.73 -2.81
C ARG A 20 1.60 -19.14 -2.83
N ALA A 21 0.81 -18.61 -3.74
CA ALA A 21 -0.60 -18.98 -3.90
C ALA A 21 -0.74 -20.46 -4.26
N ALA A 22 0.06 -20.95 -5.21
CA ALA A 22 0.08 -22.36 -5.59
C ALA A 22 0.41 -23.26 -4.39
N ALA A 23 1.39 -22.89 -3.58
CA ALA A 23 1.77 -23.64 -2.38
C ALA A 23 0.64 -23.69 -1.34
N LEU A 24 -0.08 -22.58 -1.15
CA LEU A 24 -1.22 -22.54 -0.24
C LEU A 24 -2.38 -23.40 -0.73
N VAL A 25 -2.66 -23.41 -2.03
CA VAL A 25 -3.69 -24.27 -2.63
C VAL A 25 -3.34 -25.73 -2.43
N ALA A 26 -2.08 -26.12 -2.67
CA ALA A 26 -1.58 -27.49 -2.46
C ALA A 26 -1.71 -27.93 -1.00
N LYS A 27 -1.39 -27.04 -0.06
CA LYS A 27 -1.50 -27.29 1.37
C LYS A 27 -2.96 -27.54 1.80
N GLY A 28 -3.92 -26.91 1.13
CA GLY A 28 -5.35 -27.09 1.37
C GLY A 28 -5.98 -28.21 0.52
N ASP A 29 -5.19 -29.08 -0.08
CA ASP A 29 -5.63 -30.17 -0.96
C ASP A 29 -6.46 -29.68 -2.17
N GLY A 30 -6.20 -28.45 -2.60
CA GLY A 30 -6.82 -27.86 -3.78
C GLY A 30 -6.07 -28.19 -5.07
N SER A 31 -6.64 -27.78 -6.20
CA SER A 31 -6.00 -27.88 -7.50
C SER A 31 -5.64 -26.50 -8.04
N TRP A 32 -4.50 -26.42 -8.70
CA TRP A 32 -3.96 -25.20 -9.25
C TRP A 32 -3.54 -25.43 -10.70
N THR A 33 -3.98 -24.57 -11.59
CA THR A 33 -3.57 -24.58 -12.98
C THR A 33 -3.22 -23.14 -13.39
N LEU A 34 -2.01 -22.95 -13.87
CA LEU A 34 -1.55 -21.67 -14.40
C LEU A 34 -1.42 -21.80 -15.91
N VAL A 35 -2.02 -20.89 -16.63
CA VAL A 35 -1.93 -20.84 -18.10
C VAL A 35 -1.55 -19.44 -18.56
N ASP A 36 -0.69 -19.38 -19.57
CA ASP A 36 -0.46 -18.15 -20.30
C ASP A 36 -1.53 -18.04 -21.38
N ALA A 37 -2.20 -16.91 -21.43
CA ALA A 37 -3.28 -16.69 -22.38
C ALA A 37 -3.13 -15.34 -23.07
N ALA A 38 -3.50 -15.30 -24.32
CA ALA A 38 -3.59 -14.08 -25.10
C ALA A 38 -5.06 -13.82 -25.45
N PRO A 39 -5.65 -12.70 -25.00
CA PRO A 39 -7.00 -12.35 -25.38
C PRO A 39 -7.13 -12.15 -26.87
N ARG A 40 -8.32 -12.44 -27.40
CA ARG A 40 -8.67 -12.18 -28.80
C ARG A 40 -9.22 -10.76 -28.92
N ASP A 41 -9.02 -10.14 -30.08
CA ASP A 41 -9.58 -8.85 -30.46
C ASP A 41 -9.30 -7.76 -29.40
N ALA A 42 -10.32 -7.04 -28.94
CA ALA A 42 -10.21 -5.99 -27.95
C ALA A 42 -10.14 -6.50 -26.49
N GLY A 43 -10.10 -7.81 -26.28
CA GLY A 43 -10.05 -8.39 -24.92
C GLY A 43 -8.82 -7.98 -24.14
N ALA A 44 -7.67 -7.76 -24.81
CA ALA A 44 -6.45 -7.29 -24.14
C ALA A 44 -6.65 -5.92 -23.48
N ASP A 45 -7.32 -4.99 -24.17
CA ASP A 45 -7.62 -3.65 -23.64
C ASP A 45 -8.61 -3.72 -22.48
N THR A 46 -9.58 -4.62 -22.53
CA THR A 46 -10.55 -4.85 -21.46
C THR A 46 -9.85 -5.30 -20.17
N PHE A 47 -8.96 -6.29 -20.28
CA PHE A 47 -8.20 -6.78 -19.11
C PHE A 47 -7.24 -5.73 -18.58
N ARG A 48 -6.55 -5.02 -19.47
CA ARG A 48 -5.64 -3.94 -19.06
C ARG A 48 -6.38 -2.84 -18.32
N SER A 49 -7.52 -2.39 -18.83
CA SER A 49 -8.34 -1.35 -18.20
C SER A 49 -8.86 -1.78 -16.84
N ALA A 50 -9.29 -3.03 -16.69
CA ALA A 50 -9.74 -3.57 -15.42
C ALA A 50 -8.60 -3.66 -14.40
N PHE A 51 -7.42 -4.10 -14.82
CA PHE A 51 -6.25 -4.15 -13.95
C PHE A 51 -5.81 -2.74 -13.52
N GLU A 52 -5.78 -1.80 -14.45
CA GLU A 52 -5.45 -0.40 -14.17
C GLU A 52 -6.43 0.21 -13.17
N ALA A 53 -7.74 0.02 -13.37
CA ALA A 53 -8.78 0.53 -12.46
C ALA A 53 -8.59 0.00 -11.05
N ALA A 54 -8.27 -1.28 -10.89
CA ALA A 54 -8.02 -1.89 -9.59
C ALA A 54 -6.76 -1.29 -8.91
N ARG A 55 -5.71 -1.02 -9.68
CA ARG A 55 -4.49 -0.39 -9.14
C ARG A 55 -4.75 1.06 -8.73
N LEU A 56 -5.52 1.80 -9.52
CA LEU A 56 -5.90 3.18 -9.19
C LEU A 56 -6.71 3.24 -7.89
N GLU A 57 -7.64 2.32 -7.69
CA GLU A 57 -8.41 2.25 -6.45
C GLU A 57 -7.51 2.04 -5.23
N GLU A 58 -6.54 1.14 -5.34
CA GLU A 58 -5.55 0.91 -4.27
C GLU A 58 -4.72 2.15 -3.96
N TRP A 59 -4.23 2.86 -4.98
CA TRP A 59 -3.48 4.10 -4.79
C TRP A 59 -4.33 5.20 -4.15
N ASN A 60 -5.60 5.30 -4.54
CA ASN A 60 -6.52 6.27 -3.95
C ASN A 60 -6.79 5.97 -2.47
N GLU A 61 -6.96 4.71 -2.10
CA GLU A 61 -7.09 4.30 -0.70
C GLU A 61 -5.84 4.66 0.10
N PHE A 62 -4.68 4.35 -0.44
CA PHE A 62 -3.39 4.68 0.19
C PHE A 62 -3.25 6.19 0.43
N THR A 63 -3.53 7.00 -0.58
CA THR A 63 -3.45 8.46 -0.50
C THR A 63 -4.43 9.00 0.56
N ALA A 64 -5.65 8.45 0.62
CA ALA A 64 -6.63 8.81 1.63
C ALA A 64 -6.14 8.48 3.05
N ASP A 65 -5.48 7.34 3.23
CA ASP A 65 -4.91 6.95 4.53
C ASP A 65 -3.73 7.83 4.94
N CYS A 66 -2.92 8.28 3.98
CA CYS A 66 -1.88 9.28 4.23
C CYS A 66 -2.50 10.59 4.75
N GLY A 67 -3.61 11.03 4.16
CA GLY A 67 -4.34 12.21 4.62
C GLY A 67 -4.88 12.07 6.04
N LYS A 68 -5.40 10.89 6.38
CA LYS A 68 -5.85 10.59 7.74
C LYS A 68 -4.71 10.64 8.74
N PHE A 69 -3.55 10.12 8.37
CA PHE A 69 -2.34 10.18 9.20
C PHE A 69 -1.95 11.62 9.49
N GLU A 70 -1.89 12.47 8.47
CA GLU A 70 -1.56 13.89 8.63
C GLU A 70 -2.58 14.61 9.54
N GLN A 71 -3.86 14.29 9.40
CA GLN A 71 -4.93 14.83 10.24
C GLN A 71 -4.78 14.39 11.70
N GLU A 72 -4.42 13.12 11.92
CA GLU A 72 -4.20 12.61 13.29
C GLU A 72 -3.02 13.30 13.96
N ILE A 73 -1.91 13.47 13.24
CA ILE A 73 -0.76 14.24 13.75
C ILE A 73 -1.17 15.67 14.12
N ALA A 74 -1.89 16.35 13.24
CA ALA A 74 -2.38 17.71 13.50
C ALA A 74 -3.28 17.76 14.75
N LYS A 75 -4.11 16.76 14.95
CA LYS A 75 -4.98 16.63 16.10
C LYS A 75 -4.18 16.44 17.40
N GLU A 76 -3.17 15.57 17.39
CA GLU A 76 -2.30 15.36 18.54
C GLU A 76 -1.55 16.66 18.92
N ILE A 77 -1.10 17.40 17.93
CA ILE A 77 -0.44 18.71 18.15
C ILE A 77 -1.43 19.70 18.75
N SER A 78 -2.65 19.79 18.22
CA SER A 78 -3.67 20.72 18.71
C SER A 78 -4.10 20.43 20.15
N ARG A 79 -4.03 19.18 20.58
CA ARG A 79 -4.35 18.72 21.93
C ARG A 79 -3.13 18.71 22.87
N GLU A 80 -1.98 19.12 22.36
CA GLU A 80 -0.74 19.16 23.11
C GLU A 80 -0.36 17.80 23.74
N LYS A 81 -0.72 16.70 23.07
CA LYS A 81 -0.38 15.34 23.49
C LYS A 81 1.04 14.99 23.09
N PHE A 82 2.02 15.58 23.76
CA PHE A 82 3.43 15.42 23.46
C PHE A 82 4.06 14.36 24.36
N THR A 83 3.68 13.10 24.14
CA THR A 83 4.19 11.97 24.91
C THR A 83 4.92 10.97 24.00
N PHE A 84 5.88 10.23 24.56
CA PHE A 84 6.57 9.18 23.83
C PHE A 84 5.66 8.04 23.42
N ALA A 85 4.65 7.74 24.23
CA ALA A 85 3.67 6.69 23.89
C ALA A 85 2.90 7.02 22.62
N GLU A 86 2.42 8.25 22.49
CA GLU A 86 1.74 8.71 21.27
C GLU A 86 2.69 8.75 20.07
N LEU A 87 3.92 9.21 20.29
CA LEU A 87 4.93 9.23 19.23
C LEU A 87 5.21 7.82 18.71
N GLU A 88 5.35 6.84 19.59
CA GLU A 88 5.58 5.45 19.21
C GLU A 88 4.42 4.89 18.38
N GLU A 89 3.16 5.20 18.76
CA GLU A 89 1.99 4.78 17.99
C GLU A 89 2.02 5.38 16.57
N GLU A 90 2.37 6.65 16.45
CA GLU A 90 2.44 7.32 15.15
C GLU A 90 3.61 6.80 14.30
N GLU A 91 4.75 6.48 14.92
CA GLU A 91 5.87 5.83 14.23
C GLU A 91 5.46 4.48 13.67
N GLN A 92 4.71 3.68 14.42
CA GLN A 92 4.20 2.40 13.96
C GLN A 92 3.19 2.58 12.83
N SER A 93 2.34 3.59 12.90
CA SER A 93 1.38 3.93 11.85
C SER A 93 2.08 4.31 10.55
N LEU A 94 3.13 5.12 10.62
CA LEU A 94 3.93 5.49 9.44
C LEU A 94 4.63 4.27 8.85
N GLU A 95 5.16 3.36 9.68
CA GLU A 95 5.81 2.15 9.18
C GLU A 95 4.81 1.23 8.46
N ARG A 96 3.57 1.16 8.92
CA ARG A 96 2.50 0.44 8.19
C ARG A 96 2.23 1.06 6.82
N LEU A 97 2.19 2.38 6.72
CA LEU A 97 2.02 3.09 5.45
C LEU A 97 3.20 2.82 4.51
N ARG A 98 4.43 2.87 5.02
CA ARG A 98 5.64 2.58 4.23
C ARG A 98 5.61 1.16 3.66
N ARG A 99 5.21 0.19 4.47
CA ARG A 99 5.10 -1.21 4.07
C ARG A 99 4.03 -1.39 2.99
N TRP A 100 2.88 -0.78 3.19
CA TRP A 100 1.78 -0.80 2.21
C TRP A 100 2.21 -0.16 0.89
N TYR A 101 2.88 0.98 0.94
CA TYR A 101 3.44 1.63 -0.27
C TYR A 101 4.35 0.66 -1.04
N ARG A 102 5.25 -0.04 -0.36
CA ARG A 102 6.14 -1.00 -1.00
C ARG A 102 5.37 -2.14 -1.68
N GLU A 103 4.32 -2.64 -1.04
CA GLU A 103 3.46 -3.67 -1.61
C GLU A 103 2.75 -3.18 -2.87
N LEU A 104 2.15 -2.00 -2.84
CA LEU A 104 1.49 -1.41 -4.00
C LEU A 104 2.47 -1.13 -5.12
N LYS A 105 3.66 -0.62 -4.78
CA LYS A 105 4.72 -0.34 -5.75
C LYS A 105 5.20 -1.61 -6.44
N SER A 106 5.26 -2.73 -5.74
CA SER A 106 5.67 -4.02 -6.32
C SER A 106 4.70 -4.53 -7.39
N ARG A 107 3.44 -4.06 -7.37
CA ARG A 107 2.40 -4.42 -8.34
C ARG A 107 2.20 -3.37 -9.44
N ASP A 108 2.94 -2.28 -9.38
CA ASP A 108 2.80 -1.15 -10.32
C ASP A 108 3.56 -1.43 -11.62
N VAL A 109 3.14 -2.48 -12.33
CA VAL A 109 3.75 -2.89 -13.61
C VAL A 109 3.35 -1.97 -14.76
N LEU A 110 2.30 -1.17 -14.61
CA LEU A 110 1.86 -0.17 -15.59
C LEU A 110 2.54 1.19 -15.41
N HIS A 111 3.28 1.37 -14.33
CA HIS A 111 3.96 2.63 -13.99
C HIS A 111 3.00 3.83 -13.96
N LEU A 112 1.92 3.70 -13.20
CA LEU A 112 0.88 4.72 -13.09
C LEU A 112 1.42 5.99 -12.41
N PRO A 113 1.03 7.20 -12.87
CA PRO A 113 1.49 8.45 -12.24
C PRO A 113 1.03 8.60 -10.79
N GLN A 114 -0.05 7.93 -10.39
CA GLN A 114 -0.54 7.92 -9.02
C GLN A 114 0.47 7.35 -8.02
N ALA A 115 1.38 6.48 -8.45
CA ALA A 115 2.46 5.98 -7.60
C ALA A 115 3.41 7.10 -7.16
N ALA A 116 3.73 8.04 -8.07
CA ALA A 116 4.56 9.21 -7.77
C ALA A 116 3.83 10.15 -6.80
N ASP A 117 2.54 10.40 -7.01
CA ASP A 117 1.70 11.19 -6.11
C ASP A 117 1.65 10.57 -4.71
N ALA A 118 1.50 9.25 -4.64
CA ALA A 118 1.50 8.51 -3.37
C ALA A 118 2.83 8.64 -2.63
N SER A 119 3.95 8.61 -3.34
CA SER A 119 5.28 8.83 -2.78
C SER A 119 5.41 10.22 -2.13
N GLU A 120 4.86 11.24 -2.77
CA GLU A 120 4.85 12.60 -2.22
C GLU A 120 3.98 12.69 -0.96
N HIS A 121 2.81 12.05 -0.96
CA HIS A 121 1.96 11.97 0.22
C HIS A 121 2.67 11.27 1.39
N LEU A 122 3.35 10.18 1.12
CA LEU A 122 4.11 9.45 2.14
C LEU A 122 5.24 10.32 2.71
N ALA A 123 5.93 11.07 1.85
CA ALA A 123 6.97 12.00 2.28
C ALA A 123 6.42 13.09 3.21
N ARG A 124 5.22 13.63 2.92
CA ARG A 124 4.56 14.60 3.80
C ARG A 124 4.19 13.99 5.15
N CYS A 125 3.75 12.73 5.17
CA CYS A 125 3.51 12.01 6.42
C CYS A 125 4.79 11.92 7.27
N ALA A 126 5.92 11.58 6.64
CA ALA A 126 7.20 11.50 7.31
C ALA A 126 7.64 12.86 7.90
N GLU A 127 7.45 13.94 7.14
CA GLU A 127 7.74 15.29 7.60
C GLU A 127 6.84 15.70 8.78
N ALA A 128 5.56 15.39 8.71
CA ALA A 128 4.60 15.66 9.79
C ALA A 128 5.01 14.93 11.08
N LEU A 129 5.41 13.67 10.96
CA LEU A 129 5.88 12.90 12.11
C LEU A 129 7.17 13.47 12.69
N GLU A 130 8.09 13.87 11.86
CA GLU A 130 9.35 14.49 12.30
C GLU A 130 9.08 15.77 13.09
N GLY A 131 8.20 16.63 12.62
CA GLY A 131 7.78 17.83 13.33
C GLY A 131 7.11 17.51 14.67
N TYR A 132 6.26 16.52 14.71
CA TYR A 132 5.62 16.05 15.95
C TYR A 132 6.66 15.48 16.93
N ALA A 133 7.60 14.66 16.44
CA ALA A 133 8.66 14.11 17.26
C ALA A 133 9.49 15.20 17.95
N SER A 134 9.80 16.27 17.22
CA SER A 134 10.52 17.43 17.77
C SER A 134 9.75 18.06 18.93
N LEU A 135 8.43 18.21 18.79
CA LEU A 135 7.57 18.76 19.85
C LEU A 135 7.53 17.85 21.09
N VAL A 136 7.50 16.54 20.88
CA VAL A 136 7.55 15.55 21.98
C VAL A 136 8.87 15.65 22.74
N TYR A 137 9.99 15.71 22.03
CA TYR A 137 11.32 15.84 22.65
C TYR A 137 11.46 17.15 23.42
N GLU A 138 11.01 18.26 22.88
CA GLU A 138 11.00 19.56 23.57
C GLU A 138 10.17 19.50 24.87
N ALA A 139 9.00 18.89 24.81
CA ALA A 139 8.11 18.78 25.97
C ALA A 139 8.67 17.89 27.09
N THR A 140 9.59 16.99 26.77
CA THR A 140 10.19 16.03 27.73
C THR A 140 11.56 16.47 28.24
N LEU A 141 12.15 17.53 27.70
CA LEU A 141 13.42 18.04 28.19
C LEU A 141 13.27 18.64 29.60
N PRO A 142 14.21 18.38 30.51
CA PRO A 142 14.20 19.01 31.84
C PRO A 142 14.41 20.54 31.71
N GLN A 143 13.61 21.29 32.44
CA GLN A 143 13.75 22.74 32.52
C GLN A 143 14.77 23.13 33.57
#